data_7aa1262d20431e18a0819685e5e354bf
#
_entry.id   7aa1262d20431e18a0819685e5e354bf
#
_cell.length_a   1.000
_cell.length_b   1.000
_cell.length_c   1.000
_cell.angle_alpha   90.00
_cell.angle_beta   90.00
_cell.angle_gamma   90.00
#
_symmetry.space_group_name_H-M   'P 1'
#
loop_
_entity.id
_entity.type
_entity.pdbx_description
1 polymer ?
#
loop_
_entity_poly.entity_id
_entity_poly.type
_entity_poly.pdbx_seq_one_letter_code
_entity_poly.pdbx_strand_id
1 'polypeptide(L)'
;FRGSGISLNELTASLKEASWEGILLASVSMLGFIYFEGEALRVLVRHMGYLAKRSHGFVYSAADVYFSAITPSASGGQPASAYFMLKDGIAGTAVMAALLLNLIMYTLAILTIGLVDILIFPEVFLNFSIGCRVLIVAGGLALAGLGIIFYLLLRRQALIESVGTFFVQILRMIHCGRLADKLEKKLEVSIEKYSSLVDVIFDGKRMLWKVYILNLLQRLSQIIVTLFSFAALHGDLRKLPQLLATQIYVVMGSNCVPIPGGMGVTDYLMLKGYQQLMSREAAFQLEMLSRGLSFYVCIFVSLTAVLIGYVTIKRKKKLENENDRIL
;
A
#
# COMPACT_ATOMS: atom_id res chain seq x y z
N PHE A 1 21.62 1.32 16.35
CA PHE A 1 21.96 2.17 17.50
C PHE A 1 23.49 2.24 17.77
N ARG A 2 24.22 1.12 17.87
CA ARG A 2 25.68 1.16 18.14
C ARG A 2 26.55 1.82 17.05
N GLY A 3 26.03 2.05 15.84
CA GLY A 3 26.77 2.63 14.72
C GLY A 3 26.48 4.11 14.42
N SER A 4 25.44 4.71 15.01
CA SER A 4 25.05 6.09 14.72
C SER A 4 25.80 7.13 15.54
N GLY A 5 26.36 6.76 16.71
CA GLY A 5 27.02 7.69 17.62
C GLY A 5 26.07 8.63 18.37
N ILE A 6 24.75 8.49 18.15
CA ILE A 6 23.70 9.32 18.77
C ILE A 6 23.21 8.66 20.03
N SER A 7 23.16 9.40 21.13
CA SER A 7 22.61 8.91 22.41
C SER A 7 21.07 8.92 22.36
N LEU A 8 20.44 7.95 23.08
CA LEU A 8 18.98 7.93 23.23
C LEU A 8 18.45 9.22 23.86
N ASN A 9 19.24 9.86 24.72
CA ASN A 9 18.86 11.11 25.38
C ASN A 9 18.79 12.29 24.38
N GLU A 10 19.75 12.39 23.46
CA GLU A 10 19.72 13.41 22.39
C GLU A 10 18.54 13.21 21.44
N LEU A 11 18.25 11.97 21.07
CA LEU A 11 17.08 11.65 20.26
C LEU A 11 15.77 12.04 20.95
N THR A 12 15.60 11.67 22.22
CA THR A 12 14.38 12.02 22.98
C THR A 12 14.26 13.52 23.23
N ALA A 13 15.35 14.24 23.40
CA ALA A 13 15.35 15.70 23.53
C ALA A 13 14.85 16.36 22.23
N SER A 14 15.41 16.01 21.08
CA SER A 14 15.00 16.55 19.77
C SER A 14 13.56 16.23 19.41
N LEU A 15 13.07 15.04 19.75
CA LEU A 15 11.66 14.69 19.55
C LEU A 15 10.71 15.48 20.47
N LYS A 16 11.16 15.87 21.66
CA LYS A 16 10.39 16.73 22.56
C LYS A 16 10.33 18.19 22.10
N GLU A 17 11.34 18.66 21.38
CA GLU A 17 11.41 20.01 20.81
C GLU A 17 10.65 20.12 19.48
N ALA A 18 10.25 18.98 18.86
CA ALA A 18 9.52 18.96 17.62
C ALA A 18 8.16 19.66 17.74
N SER A 19 7.81 20.49 16.75
CA SER A 19 6.53 21.20 16.74
C SER A 19 5.35 20.21 16.63
N TRP A 20 4.37 20.36 17.50
CA TRP A 20 3.19 19.49 17.51
C TRP A 20 2.33 19.66 16.24
N GLU A 21 2.30 20.86 15.63
CA GLU A 21 1.59 21.12 14.38
C GLU A 21 2.15 20.29 13.24
N GLY A 22 3.48 20.22 13.12
CA GLY A 22 4.14 19.40 12.09
C GLY A 22 3.87 17.91 12.30
N ILE A 23 3.89 17.42 13.54
CA ILE A 23 3.55 16.02 13.87
C ILE A 23 2.09 15.73 13.55
N LEU A 24 1.17 16.67 13.86
CA LEU A 24 -0.25 16.52 13.52
C LEU A 24 -0.46 16.46 12.02
N LEU A 25 0.15 17.37 11.25
CA LEU A 25 0.05 17.37 9.78
C LEU A 25 0.61 16.09 9.15
N ALA A 26 1.75 15.61 9.66
CA ALA A 26 2.31 14.33 9.24
C ALA A 26 1.36 13.15 9.55
N SER A 27 0.74 13.14 10.74
CA SER A 27 -0.24 12.13 11.13
C SER A 27 -1.51 12.17 10.27
N VAL A 28 -2.03 13.37 9.99
CA VAL A 28 -3.18 13.56 9.08
C VAL A 28 -2.84 13.09 7.67
N SER A 29 -1.63 13.37 7.19
CA SER A 29 -1.18 12.87 5.88
C SER A 29 -1.16 11.35 5.84
N MET A 30 -0.78 10.69 6.93
CA MET A 30 -0.80 9.23 7.01
C MET A 30 -2.23 8.66 7.05
N LEU A 31 -3.18 9.35 7.69
CA LEU A 31 -4.60 9.02 7.56
C LEU A 31 -5.10 9.16 6.12
N GLY A 32 -4.62 10.20 5.40
CA GLY A 32 -4.86 10.37 3.97
C GLY A 32 -4.40 9.17 3.15
N PHE A 33 -3.24 8.60 3.46
CA PHE A 33 -2.73 7.39 2.82
C PHE A 33 -3.73 6.24 2.89
N ILE A 34 -4.25 5.91 4.07
CA ILE A 34 -5.26 4.85 4.26
C ILE A 34 -6.58 5.21 3.59
N TYR A 35 -7.01 6.47 3.70
CA TYR A 35 -8.29 6.93 3.17
C TYR A 35 -8.34 6.89 1.64
N PHE A 36 -7.30 7.38 0.95
CA PHE A 36 -7.30 7.44 -0.52
C PHE A 36 -7.25 6.05 -1.14
N GLU A 37 -6.53 5.10 -0.57
CA GLU A 37 -6.56 3.71 -1.00
C GLU A 37 -7.95 3.09 -0.81
N GLY A 38 -8.52 3.27 0.38
CA GLY A 38 -9.87 2.78 0.67
C GLY A 38 -10.93 3.37 -0.26
N GLU A 39 -10.81 4.65 -0.61
CA GLU A 39 -11.70 5.31 -1.56
C GLU A 39 -11.49 4.79 -2.99
N ALA A 40 -10.26 4.46 -3.38
CA ALA A 40 -9.96 3.82 -4.66
C ALA A 40 -10.64 2.45 -4.77
N LEU A 41 -10.48 1.59 -3.77
CA LEU A 41 -11.16 0.29 -3.72
C LEU A 41 -12.69 0.45 -3.72
N ARG A 42 -13.22 1.41 -2.96
CA ARG A 42 -14.65 1.69 -2.94
C ARG A 42 -15.19 2.12 -4.31
N VAL A 43 -14.47 2.98 -5.01
CA VAL A 43 -14.85 3.43 -6.36
C VAL A 43 -14.89 2.26 -7.33
N LEU A 44 -13.91 1.35 -7.27
CA LEU A 44 -13.85 0.15 -8.09
C LEU A 44 -15.06 -0.76 -7.87
N VAL A 45 -15.33 -1.14 -6.63
CA VAL A 45 -16.43 -2.07 -6.33
C VAL A 45 -17.81 -1.44 -6.63
N ARG A 46 -17.95 -0.12 -6.46
CA ARG A 46 -19.17 0.58 -6.82
C ARG A 46 -19.40 0.62 -8.33
N HIS A 47 -18.36 0.75 -9.11
CA HIS A 47 -18.45 0.70 -10.58
C HIS A 47 -18.90 -0.69 -11.07
N MET A 48 -18.53 -1.73 -10.34
CA MET A 48 -18.98 -3.11 -10.60
C MET A 48 -20.39 -3.42 -10.03
N GLY A 49 -21.13 -2.42 -9.57
CA GLY A 49 -22.51 -2.56 -9.10
C GLY A 49 -22.70 -2.87 -7.61
N TYR A 50 -21.63 -2.92 -6.81
CA TYR A 50 -21.74 -3.21 -5.38
C TYR A 50 -21.92 -1.95 -4.54
N LEU A 51 -22.73 -2.05 -3.48
CA LEU A 51 -22.90 -0.97 -2.52
C LEU A 51 -21.76 -1.00 -1.49
N ALA A 52 -20.90 0.01 -1.52
CA ALA A 52 -19.84 0.18 -0.53
C ALA A 52 -19.87 1.60 0.06
N LYS A 53 -19.92 1.69 1.39
CA LYS A 53 -19.80 2.96 2.13
C LYS A 53 -18.31 3.36 2.24
N ARG A 54 -18.04 4.64 2.54
CA ARG A 54 -16.65 5.11 2.76
C ARG A 54 -15.96 4.41 3.93
N SER A 55 -16.71 4.12 5.01
CA SER A 55 -16.21 3.36 6.16
C SER A 55 -15.76 1.94 5.77
N HIS A 56 -16.46 1.27 4.86
CA HIS A 56 -16.06 -0.04 4.36
C HIS A 56 -14.74 0.05 3.58
N GLY A 57 -14.62 1.01 2.65
CA GLY A 57 -13.37 1.26 1.93
C GLY A 57 -12.19 1.52 2.87
N PHE A 58 -12.38 2.34 3.92
CA PHE A 58 -11.36 2.58 4.92
C PHE A 58 -10.91 1.30 5.63
N VAL A 59 -11.84 0.41 5.99
CA VAL A 59 -11.52 -0.89 6.60
C VAL A 59 -10.77 -1.80 5.64
N TYR A 60 -11.10 -1.80 4.33
CA TYR A 60 -10.39 -2.59 3.33
C TYR A 60 -8.91 -2.18 3.23
N SER A 61 -8.64 -0.88 3.12
CA SER A 61 -7.29 -0.35 3.10
C SER A 61 -6.56 -0.56 4.43
N ALA A 62 -7.21 -0.29 5.56
CA ALA A 62 -6.62 -0.53 6.87
C ALA A 62 -6.24 -2.00 7.07
N ALA A 63 -7.05 -2.94 6.57
CA ALA A 63 -6.72 -4.37 6.61
C ALA A 63 -5.50 -4.69 5.74
N ASP A 64 -5.43 -4.13 4.51
CA ASP A 64 -4.25 -4.28 3.67
C ASP A 64 -2.99 -3.76 4.39
N VAL A 65 -3.01 -2.53 4.85
CA VAL A 65 -1.88 -1.88 5.51
C VAL A 65 -1.42 -2.63 6.76
N TYR A 66 -2.35 -2.98 7.65
CA TYR A 66 -2.02 -3.68 8.90
C TYR A 66 -1.40 -5.06 8.64
N PHE A 67 -2.07 -5.88 7.83
CA PHE A 67 -1.59 -7.23 7.58
C PHE A 67 -0.35 -7.26 6.68
N SER A 68 -0.18 -6.31 5.78
CA SER A 68 1.09 -6.12 5.04
C SER A 68 2.26 -5.80 5.97
N ALA A 69 2.02 -5.01 7.03
CA ALA A 69 3.07 -4.62 7.96
C ALA A 69 3.54 -5.76 8.87
N ILE A 70 2.67 -6.72 9.21
CA ILE A 70 2.97 -7.80 10.17
C ILE A 70 3.27 -9.16 9.51
N THR A 71 3.13 -9.26 8.18
CA THR A 71 3.38 -10.53 7.47
C THR A 71 4.65 -10.47 6.63
N PRO A 72 5.37 -11.61 6.50
CA PRO A 72 6.53 -11.68 5.63
C PRO A 72 6.18 -11.26 4.19
N SER A 73 7.06 -10.50 3.57
CA SER A 73 6.90 -10.01 2.19
C SER A 73 5.59 -9.26 1.92
N ALA A 74 4.99 -8.66 2.96
CA ALA A 74 3.70 -7.95 2.89
C ALA A 74 2.56 -8.81 2.29
N SER A 75 2.65 -10.14 2.36
CA SER A 75 1.76 -11.07 1.67
C SER A 75 0.33 -11.14 2.25
N GLY A 76 0.15 -10.70 3.50
CA GLY A 76 -1.14 -10.78 4.21
C GLY A 76 -2.13 -9.68 3.89
N GLY A 77 -1.69 -8.57 3.33
CA GLY A 77 -2.54 -7.39 3.13
C GLY A 77 -3.69 -7.63 2.16
N GLN A 78 -3.38 -8.05 0.95
CA GLN A 78 -4.40 -8.30 -0.08
C GLN A 78 -5.43 -9.37 0.34
N PRO A 79 -5.05 -10.53 0.92
CA PRO A 79 -6.00 -11.49 1.48
C PRO A 79 -6.87 -10.91 2.60
N ALA A 80 -6.31 -10.06 3.46
CA ALA A 80 -7.06 -9.43 4.54
C ALA A 80 -8.10 -8.43 4.00
N SER A 81 -7.71 -7.57 3.05
CA SER A 81 -8.63 -6.68 2.35
C SER A 81 -9.75 -7.48 1.66
N ALA A 82 -9.39 -8.54 0.93
CA ALA A 82 -10.34 -9.45 0.29
C ALA A 82 -11.33 -10.06 1.29
N TYR A 83 -10.88 -10.47 2.47
CA TYR A 83 -11.75 -11.02 3.52
C TYR A 83 -12.87 -10.06 3.90
N PHE A 84 -12.55 -8.79 4.16
CA PHE A 84 -13.56 -7.78 4.52
C PHE A 84 -14.51 -7.49 3.34
N MET A 85 -14.00 -7.40 2.12
CA MET A 85 -14.80 -7.19 0.91
C MET A 85 -15.78 -8.35 0.69
N LEU A 86 -15.34 -9.61 0.85
CA LEU A 86 -16.19 -10.80 0.76
C LEU A 86 -17.27 -10.82 1.85
N LYS A 87 -16.93 -10.38 3.07
CA LYS A 87 -17.91 -10.27 4.17
C LYS A 87 -18.96 -9.20 3.94
N ASP A 88 -18.64 -8.16 3.18
CA ASP A 88 -19.59 -7.14 2.74
C ASP A 88 -20.46 -7.59 1.53
N GLY A 89 -20.33 -8.84 1.11
CA GLY A 89 -21.18 -9.45 0.05
C GLY A 89 -20.67 -9.19 -1.37
N ILE A 90 -19.43 -8.71 -1.53
CA ILE A 90 -18.82 -8.52 -2.87
C ILE A 90 -18.39 -9.89 -3.38
N ALA A 91 -18.74 -10.23 -4.63
CA ALA A 91 -18.35 -11.50 -5.24
C ALA A 91 -16.83 -11.63 -5.36
N GLY A 92 -16.29 -12.83 -5.17
CA GLY A 92 -14.85 -13.08 -5.19
C GLY A 92 -14.16 -12.66 -6.49
N THR A 93 -14.83 -12.79 -7.63
CA THR A 93 -14.34 -12.31 -8.94
C THR A 93 -14.18 -10.80 -8.98
N ALA A 94 -15.15 -10.07 -8.42
CA ALA A 94 -15.10 -8.61 -8.33
C ALA A 94 -14.03 -8.15 -7.32
N VAL A 95 -13.88 -8.86 -6.19
CA VAL A 95 -12.80 -8.60 -5.22
C VAL A 95 -11.44 -8.73 -5.88
N MET A 96 -11.19 -9.84 -6.59
CA MET A 96 -9.92 -10.09 -7.27
C MET A 96 -9.64 -9.03 -8.35
N ALA A 97 -10.62 -8.69 -9.18
CA ALA A 97 -10.48 -7.65 -10.20
C ALA A 97 -10.19 -6.26 -9.58
N ALA A 98 -10.89 -5.90 -8.49
CA ALA A 98 -10.67 -4.64 -7.81
C ALA A 98 -9.26 -4.54 -7.19
N LEU A 99 -8.81 -5.58 -6.51
CA LEU A 99 -7.50 -5.61 -5.87
C LEU A 99 -6.36 -5.59 -6.90
N LEU A 100 -6.45 -6.39 -7.98
CA LEU A 100 -5.46 -6.38 -9.05
C LEU A 100 -5.39 -5.02 -9.75
N LEU A 101 -6.54 -4.41 -10.06
CA LEU A 101 -6.56 -3.09 -10.69
C LEU A 101 -6.01 -2.01 -9.76
N ASN A 102 -6.32 -2.08 -8.46
CA ASN A 102 -5.75 -1.15 -7.48
C ASN A 102 -4.22 -1.27 -7.43
N LEU A 103 -3.66 -2.49 -7.44
CA LEU A 103 -2.21 -2.72 -7.50
C LEU A 103 -1.57 -2.15 -8.79
N ILE A 104 -2.25 -2.28 -9.94
CA ILE A 104 -1.78 -1.68 -11.20
C ILE A 104 -1.74 -0.15 -11.07
N MET A 105 -2.82 0.47 -10.59
CA MET A 105 -2.92 1.93 -10.46
C MET A 105 -1.94 2.49 -9.44
N TYR A 106 -1.73 1.78 -8.33
CA TYR A 106 -0.71 2.04 -7.34
C TYR A 106 0.70 2.03 -7.95
N THR A 107 1.03 0.99 -8.70
CA THR A 107 2.34 0.85 -9.35
C THR A 107 2.56 1.95 -10.38
N LEU A 108 1.55 2.25 -11.21
CA LEU A 108 1.59 3.36 -12.16
C LEU A 108 1.79 4.71 -11.46
N ALA A 109 1.13 4.94 -10.32
CA ALA A 109 1.28 6.17 -9.57
C ALA A 109 2.72 6.38 -9.08
N ILE A 110 3.36 5.34 -8.49
CA ILE A 110 4.76 5.43 -8.05
C ILE A 110 5.69 5.66 -9.23
N LEU A 111 5.52 4.90 -10.32
CA LEU A 111 6.37 5.05 -11.52
C LEU A 111 6.22 6.43 -12.14
N THR A 112 5.01 6.99 -12.18
CA THR A 112 4.77 8.34 -12.69
C THR A 112 5.46 9.39 -11.83
N ILE A 113 5.29 9.32 -10.50
CA ILE A 113 5.95 10.25 -9.56
C ILE A 113 7.47 10.16 -9.72
N GLY A 114 8.03 8.94 -9.78
CA GLY A 114 9.45 8.74 -9.96
C GLY A 114 9.98 9.21 -11.31
N LEU A 115 9.23 9.03 -12.40
CA LEU A 115 9.59 9.54 -13.72
C LEU A 115 9.60 11.07 -13.75
N VAL A 116 8.58 11.70 -13.16
CA VAL A 116 8.52 13.16 -13.05
C VAL A 116 9.69 13.69 -12.23
N ASP A 117 10.01 13.01 -11.13
CA ASP A 117 11.10 13.40 -10.25
C ASP A 117 12.48 13.33 -10.94
N ILE A 118 12.73 12.28 -11.71
CA ILE A 118 13.99 12.11 -12.46
C ILE A 118 14.16 13.19 -13.55
N LEU A 119 13.05 13.69 -14.07
CA LEU A 119 13.08 14.78 -15.08
C LEU A 119 13.29 16.15 -14.44
N ILE A 120 12.77 16.38 -13.22
CA ILE A 120 12.84 17.69 -12.55
C ILE A 120 14.11 17.81 -11.69
N PHE A 121 14.50 16.73 -10.98
CA PHE A 121 15.62 16.71 -10.03
C PHE A 121 16.64 15.60 -10.34
N PRO A 122 17.23 15.54 -11.56
CA PRO A 122 18.19 14.51 -11.92
C PRO A 122 19.45 14.57 -11.05
N GLU A 123 19.86 15.76 -10.59
CA GLU A 123 21.02 15.94 -9.72
C GLU A 123 20.85 15.23 -8.36
N VAL A 124 19.63 15.19 -7.80
CA VAL A 124 19.39 14.47 -6.55
C VAL A 124 19.65 12.98 -6.72
N PHE A 125 19.21 12.39 -7.84
CA PHE A 125 19.54 10.99 -8.17
C PHE A 125 21.04 10.77 -8.32
N LEU A 126 21.72 11.65 -9.05
CA LEU A 126 23.18 11.53 -9.32
C LEU A 126 24.03 11.70 -8.06
N ASN A 127 23.55 12.41 -7.06
CA ASN A 127 24.22 12.58 -5.78
C ASN A 127 24.15 11.34 -4.89
N PHE A 128 23.22 10.40 -5.13
CA PHE A 128 23.19 9.13 -4.42
C PHE A 128 24.43 8.29 -4.75
N SER A 129 24.93 7.54 -3.77
CA SER A 129 26.00 6.56 -4.00
C SER A 129 25.58 5.52 -5.06
N ILE A 130 26.57 4.91 -5.72
CA ILE A 130 26.31 3.90 -6.77
C ILE A 130 25.38 2.79 -6.24
N GLY A 131 25.61 2.29 -5.01
CA GLY A 131 24.76 1.27 -4.39
C GLY A 131 23.30 1.73 -4.21
N CYS A 132 23.09 2.97 -3.77
CA CYS A 132 21.72 3.53 -3.65
C CYS A 132 21.07 3.68 -5.03
N ARG A 133 21.80 4.16 -6.05
CA ARG A 133 21.28 4.29 -7.43
C ARG A 133 20.85 2.94 -7.98
N VAL A 134 21.64 1.90 -7.77
CA VAL A 134 21.29 0.52 -8.17
C VAL A 134 20.00 0.06 -7.48
N LEU A 135 19.85 0.30 -6.18
CA LEU A 135 18.61 -0.05 -5.45
C LEU A 135 17.40 0.72 -5.98
N ILE A 136 17.54 2.02 -6.28
CA ILE A 136 16.46 2.85 -6.82
C ILE A 136 16.03 2.35 -8.20
N VAL A 137 16.97 2.08 -9.10
CA VAL A 137 16.69 1.56 -10.45
C VAL A 137 16.08 0.15 -10.35
N ALA A 138 16.66 -0.74 -9.54
CA ALA A 138 16.13 -2.09 -9.34
C ALA A 138 14.69 -2.07 -8.79
N GLY A 139 14.40 -1.16 -7.84
CA GLY A 139 13.05 -0.96 -7.30
C GLY A 139 12.07 -0.48 -8.37
N GLY A 140 12.46 0.49 -9.18
CA GLY A 140 11.66 0.97 -10.31
C GLY A 140 11.38 -0.12 -11.34
N LEU A 141 12.39 -0.92 -11.70
CA LEU A 141 12.23 -2.05 -12.63
C LEU A 141 11.36 -3.16 -12.03
N ALA A 142 11.53 -3.47 -10.75
CA ALA A 142 10.68 -4.44 -10.05
C ALA A 142 9.21 -3.99 -10.05
N LEU A 143 8.94 -2.72 -9.75
CA LEU A 143 7.59 -2.15 -9.83
C LEU A 143 7.02 -2.23 -11.25
N ALA A 144 7.80 -1.87 -12.27
CA ALA A 144 7.35 -1.95 -13.65
C ALA A 144 7.02 -3.39 -14.05
N GLY A 145 7.87 -4.35 -13.70
CA GLY A 145 7.66 -5.77 -13.92
C GLY A 145 6.39 -6.29 -13.22
N LEU A 146 6.19 -5.95 -11.94
CA LEU A 146 4.98 -6.28 -11.19
C LEU A 146 3.73 -5.67 -11.83
N GLY A 147 3.78 -4.41 -12.23
CA GLY A 147 2.68 -3.75 -12.93
C GLY A 147 2.28 -4.46 -14.22
N ILE A 148 3.26 -4.88 -15.01
CA ILE A 148 3.04 -5.67 -16.23
C ILE A 148 2.42 -7.03 -15.91
N ILE A 149 2.94 -7.74 -14.89
CA ILE A 149 2.40 -9.03 -14.44
C ILE A 149 0.95 -8.89 -14.01
N PHE A 150 0.63 -7.89 -13.16
CA PHE A 150 -0.75 -7.65 -12.72
C PHE A 150 -1.68 -7.26 -13.86
N TYR A 151 -1.19 -6.46 -14.82
CA TYR A 151 -1.96 -6.13 -16.03
C TYR A 151 -2.24 -7.37 -16.89
N LEU A 152 -1.25 -8.23 -17.08
CA LEU A 152 -1.43 -9.48 -17.81
C LEU A 152 -2.39 -10.43 -17.10
N LEU A 153 -2.29 -10.56 -15.76
CA LEU A 153 -3.24 -11.33 -14.96
C LEU A 153 -4.65 -10.77 -15.05
N LEU A 154 -4.80 -9.43 -15.07
CA LEU A 154 -6.10 -8.81 -15.20
C LEU A 154 -6.72 -9.04 -16.60
N ARG A 155 -5.92 -8.98 -17.67
CA ARG A 155 -6.39 -9.04 -19.09
C ARG A 155 -6.46 -10.43 -19.67
N ARG A 156 -5.59 -11.36 -19.25
CA ARG A 156 -5.49 -12.69 -19.84
C ARG A 156 -6.15 -13.75 -18.95
N GLN A 157 -7.37 -14.15 -19.30
CA GLN A 157 -8.11 -15.23 -18.64
C GLN A 157 -7.31 -16.53 -18.51
N ALA A 158 -6.60 -16.92 -19.58
CA ALA A 158 -5.76 -18.12 -19.60
C ALA A 158 -4.69 -18.14 -18.49
N LEU A 159 -4.19 -16.98 -18.05
CA LEU A 159 -3.25 -16.92 -16.93
C LEU A 159 -3.94 -17.18 -15.59
N ILE A 160 -5.16 -16.67 -15.40
CA ILE A 160 -5.94 -16.93 -14.19
C ILE A 160 -6.33 -18.41 -14.12
N GLU A 161 -6.73 -18.97 -15.25
CA GLU A 161 -7.02 -20.39 -15.41
C GLU A 161 -5.78 -21.23 -15.07
N SER A 162 -4.61 -20.91 -15.64
CA SER A 162 -3.36 -21.60 -15.36
C SER A 162 -2.94 -21.51 -13.88
N VAL A 163 -3.09 -20.34 -13.25
CA VAL A 163 -2.82 -20.17 -11.82
C VAL A 163 -3.83 -20.96 -10.98
N GLY A 164 -5.11 -20.93 -11.35
CA GLY A 164 -6.16 -21.67 -10.66
C GLY A 164 -5.95 -23.19 -10.75
N THR A 165 -5.65 -23.70 -11.94
CA THR A 165 -5.35 -25.12 -12.16
C THR A 165 -4.09 -25.58 -11.45
N PHE A 166 -3.07 -24.74 -11.35
CA PHE A 166 -1.87 -25.00 -10.55
C PHE A 166 -2.23 -25.20 -9.06
N PHE A 167 -3.08 -24.33 -8.48
CA PHE A 167 -3.55 -24.51 -7.09
C PHE A 167 -4.40 -25.76 -6.92
N VAL A 168 -5.27 -26.10 -7.89
CA VAL A 168 -6.04 -27.35 -7.89
C VAL A 168 -5.11 -28.57 -7.90
N GLN A 169 -4.04 -28.54 -8.72
CA GLN A 169 -3.04 -29.61 -8.75
C GLN A 169 -2.32 -29.75 -7.40
N ILE A 170 -1.91 -28.65 -6.78
CA ILE A 170 -1.31 -28.69 -5.43
C ILE A 170 -2.26 -29.34 -4.42
N LEU A 171 -3.55 -28.94 -4.42
CA LEU A 171 -4.55 -29.53 -3.52
C LEU A 171 -4.74 -31.03 -3.77
N ARG A 172 -4.66 -31.49 -5.02
CA ARG A 172 -4.67 -32.91 -5.36
C ARG A 172 -3.41 -33.63 -4.85
N MET A 173 -2.23 -33.00 -4.96
CA MET A 173 -0.97 -33.56 -4.46
C MET A 173 -0.96 -33.76 -2.94
N ILE A 174 -1.59 -32.85 -2.18
CA ILE A 174 -1.72 -32.95 -0.71
C ILE A 174 -2.94 -33.76 -0.26
N HIS A 175 -3.49 -34.60 -1.16
CA HIS A 175 -4.64 -35.49 -0.89
C HIS A 175 -5.95 -34.80 -0.48
N CYS A 176 -6.13 -33.51 -0.80
CA CYS A 176 -7.36 -32.76 -0.56
C CYS A 176 -8.32 -32.78 -1.80
N GLY A 177 -8.57 -33.96 -2.38
CA GLY A 177 -9.33 -34.10 -3.63
C GLY A 177 -10.72 -33.46 -3.64
N ARG A 178 -11.49 -33.58 -2.55
CA ARG A 178 -12.81 -32.94 -2.44
C ARG A 178 -12.77 -31.40 -2.53
N LEU A 179 -11.71 -30.79 -2.00
CA LEU A 179 -11.51 -29.34 -2.10
C LEU A 179 -11.04 -28.96 -3.51
N ALA A 180 -10.19 -29.78 -4.13
CA ALA A 180 -9.72 -29.59 -5.50
C ALA A 180 -10.88 -29.59 -6.50
N ASP A 181 -11.77 -30.59 -6.46
CA ASP A 181 -12.92 -30.69 -7.37
C ASP A 181 -13.94 -29.56 -7.17
N LYS A 182 -14.14 -29.13 -5.92
CA LYS A 182 -15.00 -27.98 -5.61
C LYS A 182 -14.42 -26.66 -6.11
N LEU A 183 -13.08 -26.53 -6.05
CA LEU A 183 -12.36 -25.35 -6.54
C LEU A 183 -12.40 -25.28 -8.07
N GLU A 184 -12.18 -26.42 -8.75
CA GLU A 184 -12.19 -26.54 -10.21
C GLU A 184 -13.55 -26.12 -10.80
N LYS A 185 -14.67 -26.68 -10.30
CA LYS A 185 -16.00 -26.29 -10.72
C LYS A 185 -16.33 -24.80 -10.46
N LYS A 186 -15.82 -24.24 -9.36
CA LYS A 186 -15.96 -22.82 -9.10
C LYS A 186 -15.11 -21.96 -10.02
N LEU A 187 -13.93 -22.43 -10.40
CA LEU A 187 -13.02 -21.73 -11.29
C LEU A 187 -13.67 -21.51 -12.66
N GLU A 188 -14.19 -22.57 -13.28
CA GLU A 188 -14.85 -22.51 -14.59
C GLU A 188 -15.96 -21.45 -14.64
N VAL A 189 -16.89 -21.49 -13.66
CA VAL A 189 -18.00 -20.51 -13.57
C VAL A 189 -17.50 -19.10 -13.26
N SER A 190 -16.37 -18.97 -12.56
CA SER A 190 -15.81 -17.68 -12.18
C SER A 190 -15.07 -16.99 -13.31
N ILE A 191 -14.45 -17.72 -14.22
CA ILE A 191 -13.65 -17.17 -15.33
C ILE A 191 -14.54 -16.35 -16.28
N GLU A 192 -15.70 -16.88 -16.67
CA GLU A 192 -16.62 -16.17 -17.56
C GLU A 192 -17.15 -14.86 -16.93
N LYS A 193 -17.54 -14.94 -15.63
CA LYS A 193 -17.97 -13.76 -14.87
C LYS A 193 -16.83 -12.75 -14.69
N TYR A 194 -15.62 -13.22 -14.51
CA TYR A 194 -14.44 -12.36 -14.37
C TYR A 194 -14.18 -11.56 -15.66
N SER A 195 -14.27 -12.20 -16.81
CA SER A 195 -14.07 -11.54 -18.10
C SER A 195 -15.03 -10.39 -18.34
N SER A 196 -16.32 -10.64 -18.15
CA SER A 196 -17.34 -9.60 -18.33
C SER A 196 -17.13 -8.41 -17.37
N LEU A 197 -16.68 -8.67 -16.15
CA LEU A 197 -16.34 -7.61 -15.18
C LEU A 197 -15.11 -6.79 -15.62
N VAL A 198 -14.10 -7.45 -16.17
CA VAL A 198 -12.89 -6.77 -16.67
C VAL A 198 -13.24 -5.84 -17.84
N ASP A 199 -14.10 -6.25 -18.75
CA ASP A 199 -14.56 -5.40 -19.85
C ASP A 199 -15.32 -4.18 -19.32
N VAL A 200 -16.25 -4.34 -18.39
CA VAL A 200 -16.93 -3.22 -17.70
C VAL A 200 -15.94 -2.24 -17.05
N ILE A 201 -14.88 -2.77 -16.44
CA ILE A 201 -13.83 -1.96 -15.83
C ILE A 201 -13.11 -1.10 -16.87
N PHE A 202 -12.68 -1.70 -17.99
CA PHE A 202 -11.90 -0.98 -19.01
C PHE A 202 -12.73 -0.01 -19.86
N ASP A 203 -14.03 -0.22 -19.97
CA ASP A 203 -14.96 0.76 -20.57
C ASP A 203 -15.14 2.00 -19.70
N GLY A 204 -14.89 1.88 -18.41
CA GLY A 204 -15.03 2.95 -17.41
C GLY A 204 -13.85 3.92 -17.35
N LYS A 205 -13.43 4.56 -18.46
CA LYS A 205 -12.26 5.48 -18.52
C LYS A 205 -12.26 6.54 -17.42
N ARG A 206 -13.41 7.15 -17.11
CA ARG A 206 -13.55 8.16 -16.06
C ARG A 206 -13.28 7.56 -14.66
N MET A 207 -13.72 6.34 -14.43
CA MET A 207 -13.45 5.61 -13.20
C MET A 207 -11.97 5.27 -13.07
N LEU A 208 -11.32 4.77 -14.14
CA LEU A 208 -9.88 4.46 -14.16
C LEU A 208 -9.03 5.70 -13.80
N TRP A 209 -9.33 6.85 -14.41
CA TRP A 209 -8.67 8.10 -14.06
C TRP A 209 -8.87 8.49 -12.60
N LYS A 210 -10.10 8.34 -12.09
CA LYS A 210 -10.39 8.64 -10.67
C LYS A 210 -9.59 7.73 -9.74
N VAL A 211 -9.54 6.43 -10.02
CA VAL A 211 -8.77 5.47 -9.22
C VAL A 211 -7.27 5.76 -9.31
N TYR A 212 -6.76 6.10 -10.48
CA TYR A 212 -5.36 6.52 -10.65
C TYR A 212 -5.02 7.75 -9.82
N ILE A 213 -5.83 8.81 -9.88
CA ILE A 213 -5.63 10.03 -9.07
C ILE A 213 -5.69 9.72 -7.57
N LEU A 214 -6.60 8.85 -7.13
CA LEU A 214 -6.67 8.44 -5.71
C LEU A 214 -5.40 7.71 -5.28
N ASN A 215 -4.84 6.82 -6.11
CA ASN A 215 -3.56 6.17 -5.84
C ASN A 215 -2.38 7.15 -5.87
N LEU A 216 -2.43 8.17 -6.75
CA LEU A 216 -1.44 9.25 -6.77
C LEU A 216 -1.48 10.05 -5.45
N LEU A 217 -2.68 10.45 -5.01
CA LEU A 217 -2.88 11.16 -3.73
C LEU A 217 -2.46 10.29 -2.54
N GLN A 218 -2.72 8.99 -2.58
CA GLN A 218 -2.25 8.03 -1.58
C GLN A 218 -0.72 8.09 -1.45
N ARG A 219 0.01 8.02 -2.57
CA ARG A 219 1.48 8.04 -2.55
C ARG A 219 2.03 9.39 -2.11
N LEU A 220 1.47 10.47 -2.62
CA LEU A 220 1.84 11.82 -2.18
C LEU A 220 1.60 12.01 -0.68
N SER A 221 0.48 11.52 -0.14
CA SER A 221 0.21 11.58 1.31
C SER A 221 1.30 10.87 2.12
N GLN A 222 1.80 9.72 1.67
CA GLN A 222 2.90 9.02 2.34
C GLN A 222 4.23 9.80 2.26
N ILE A 223 4.54 10.35 1.10
CA ILE A 223 5.79 11.10 0.86
C ILE A 223 5.82 12.39 1.70
N ILE A 224 4.69 13.09 1.75
CA ILE A 224 4.55 14.36 2.47
C ILE A 224 4.71 14.20 3.99
N VAL A 225 4.49 13.02 4.56
CA VAL A 225 4.81 12.74 5.99
C VAL A 225 6.23 13.15 6.34
N THR A 226 7.20 12.83 5.48
CA THR A 226 8.60 13.20 5.70
C THR A 226 8.82 14.72 5.67
N LEU A 227 8.12 15.44 4.78
CA LEU A 227 8.25 16.89 4.69
C LEU A 227 7.69 17.58 5.94
N PHE A 228 6.54 17.13 6.44
CA PHE A 228 5.98 17.66 7.70
C PHE A 228 6.82 17.26 8.91
N SER A 229 7.41 16.05 8.91
CA SER A 229 8.36 15.65 9.95
C SER A 229 9.60 16.53 9.96
N PHE A 230 10.11 16.91 8.77
CA PHE A 230 11.24 17.83 8.64
C PHE A 230 10.90 19.25 9.12
N ALA A 231 9.72 19.75 8.77
CA ALA A 231 9.24 21.02 9.27
C ALA A 231 9.02 20.98 10.80
N ALA A 232 8.53 19.85 11.36
CA ALA A 232 8.38 19.66 12.80
C ALA A 232 9.70 19.74 13.56
N LEU A 233 10.80 19.30 12.95
CA LEU A 233 12.16 19.36 13.49
C LEU A 233 12.85 20.71 13.18
N HIS A 234 12.09 21.75 12.81
CA HIS A 234 12.59 23.08 12.47
C HIS A 234 13.64 23.09 11.35
N GLY A 235 13.52 22.16 10.39
CA GLY A 235 14.38 22.08 9.23
C GLY A 235 14.25 23.29 8.30
N ASP A 236 15.31 23.59 7.54
CA ASP A 236 15.33 24.69 6.56
C ASP A 236 14.34 24.39 5.40
N LEU A 237 13.21 25.09 5.37
CA LEU A 237 12.14 24.92 4.39
C LEU A 237 12.59 25.11 2.94
N ARG A 238 13.74 25.77 2.69
CA ARG A 238 14.33 25.92 1.35
C ARG A 238 14.79 24.58 0.76
N LYS A 239 15.04 23.59 1.61
CA LYS A 239 15.46 22.23 1.23
C LYS A 239 14.29 21.28 0.95
N LEU A 240 13.05 21.72 1.16
CA LEU A 240 11.87 20.88 0.94
C LEU A 240 11.77 20.27 -0.48
N PRO A 241 12.09 20.99 -1.59
CA PRO A 241 12.05 20.40 -2.92
C PRO A 241 13.05 19.24 -3.08
N GLN A 242 14.30 19.40 -2.61
CA GLN A 242 15.31 18.34 -2.68
C GLN A 242 14.96 17.18 -1.73
N LEU A 243 14.36 17.47 -0.56
CA LEU A 243 13.90 16.45 0.38
C LEU A 243 12.74 15.65 -0.22
N LEU A 244 11.79 16.32 -0.89
CA LEU A 244 10.69 15.68 -1.63
C LEU A 244 11.26 14.69 -2.66
N ALA A 245 12.17 15.17 -3.53
CA ALA A 245 12.81 14.34 -4.53
C ALA A 245 13.56 13.16 -3.90
N THR A 246 14.31 13.41 -2.84
CA THR A 246 15.02 12.36 -2.10
C THR A 246 14.04 11.29 -1.61
N GLN A 247 12.91 11.69 -1.03
CA GLN A 247 11.91 10.76 -0.51
C GLN A 247 11.22 9.96 -1.62
N ILE A 248 11.00 10.55 -2.79
CA ILE A 248 10.47 9.83 -3.97
C ILE A 248 11.43 8.71 -4.38
N TYR A 249 12.73 9.00 -4.50
CA TYR A 249 13.74 7.97 -4.80
C TYR A 249 13.82 6.88 -3.73
N VAL A 250 13.69 7.25 -2.45
CA VAL A 250 13.61 6.28 -1.35
C VAL A 250 12.42 5.35 -1.53
N VAL A 251 11.23 5.88 -1.83
CA VAL A 251 10.03 5.08 -2.07
C VAL A 251 10.22 4.13 -3.25
N MET A 252 10.83 4.59 -4.35
CA MET A 252 11.13 3.72 -5.49
C MET A 252 12.09 2.59 -5.11
N GLY A 253 13.21 2.93 -4.46
CA GLY A 253 14.24 1.96 -4.11
C GLY A 253 13.80 0.95 -3.04
N SER A 254 12.91 1.34 -2.13
CA SER A 254 12.39 0.45 -1.08
C SER A 254 11.60 -0.75 -1.64
N ASN A 255 11.09 -0.65 -2.86
CA ASN A 255 10.35 -1.73 -3.52
C ASN A 255 11.25 -2.79 -4.19
N CYS A 256 12.58 -2.63 -4.16
CA CYS A 256 13.49 -3.64 -4.73
C CYS A 256 13.53 -4.95 -3.92
N VAL A 257 13.18 -4.90 -2.63
CA VAL A 257 13.21 -6.07 -1.74
C VAL A 257 11.85 -6.24 -1.06
N PRO A 258 11.24 -7.45 -1.14
CA PRO A 258 9.94 -7.73 -0.54
C PRO A 258 10.06 -7.96 0.97
N ILE A 259 10.42 -6.91 1.73
CA ILE A 259 10.50 -6.94 3.19
C ILE A 259 9.34 -6.13 3.76
N PRO A 260 8.65 -6.59 4.83
CA PRO A 260 7.57 -5.84 5.47
C PRO A 260 8.03 -4.43 5.83
N GLY A 261 7.27 -3.40 5.39
CA GLY A 261 7.61 -1.99 5.61
C GLY A 261 8.93 -1.53 4.98
N GLY A 262 9.58 -2.35 4.12
CA GLY A 262 10.87 -2.05 3.52
C GLY A 262 12.01 -1.90 4.54
N MET A 263 11.86 -2.46 5.76
CA MET A 263 12.81 -2.29 6.85
C MET A 263 14.26 -2.60 6.43
N GLY A 264 15.19 -1.78 6.86
CA GLY A 264 16.60 -1.85 6.51
C GLY A 264 16.94 -1.18 5.18
N VAL A 265 16.29 -1.53 4.08
CA VAL A 265 16.56 -0.90 2.75
C VAL A 265 16.03 0.53 2.72
N THR A 266 14.79 0.74 3.16
CA THR A 266 14.20 2.08 3.26
C THR A 266 15.02 2.96 4.20
N ASP A 267 15.35 2.45 5.39
CA ASP A 267 16.09 3.18 6.42
C ASP A 267 17.50 3.56 5.90
N TYR A 268 18.17 2.64 5.21
CA TYR A 268 19.45 2.90 4.57
C TYR A 268 19.35 3.99 3.49
N LEU A 269 18.36 3.90 2.61
CA LEU A 269 18.16 4.89 1.55
C LEU A 269 17.78 6.27 2.12
N MET A 270 16.93 6.31 3.16
CA MET A 270 16.55 7.55 3.85
C MET A 270 17.78 8.21 4.46
N LEU A 271 18.56 7.49 5.27
CA LEU A 271 19.75 8.02 5.91
C LEU A 271 20.77 8.53 4.87
N LYS A 272 21.05 7.74 3.83
CA LYS A 272 22.00 8.14 2.78
C LYS A 272 21.49 9.30 1.93
N GLY A 273 20.22 9.39 1.68
CA GLY A 273 19.60 10.49 0.95
C GLY A 273 19.59 11.78 1.78
N TYR A 274 19.14 11.71 3.03
CA TYR A 274 19.04 12.90 3.89
C TYR A 274 20.39 13.47 4.30
N GLN A 275 21.44 12.63 4.45
CA GLN A 275 22.81 13.07 4.70
C GLN A 275 23.40 13.96 3.59
N GLN A 276 22.78 13.99 2.41
CA GLN A 276 23.17 14.93 1.35
C GLN A 276 22.66 16.36 1.61
N LEU A 277 21.62 16.49 2.43
CA LEU A 277 20.93 17.75 2.69
C LEU A 277 21.20 18.32 4.09
N MET A 278 21.61 17.46 5.03
CA MET A 278 21.73 17.81 6.46
C MET A 278 22.82 16.99 7.15
N SER A 279 23.14 17.34 8.41
CA SER A 279 24.08 16.57 9.22
C SER A 279 23.58 15.12 9.45
N ARG A 280 24.48 14.23 9.82
CA ARG A 280 24.16 12.83 10.09
C ARG A 280 23.13 12.69 11.23
N GLU A 281 23.27 13.53 12.25
CA GLU A 281 22.39 13.57 13.43
C GLU A 281 20.97 13.99 13.02
N ALA A 282 20.84 15.10 12.27
CA ALA A 282 19.56 15.59 11.78
C ALA A 282 18.89 14.59 10.82
N ALA A 283 19.68 13.95 9.95
CA ALA A 283 19.18 12.91 9.04
C ALA A 283 18.61 11.70 9.80
N PHE A 284 19.27 11.27 10.88
CA PHE A 284 18.80 10.18 11.72
C PHE A 284 17.53 10.56 12.52
N GLN A 285 17.47 11.77 13.06
CA GLN A 285 16.28 12.29 13.76
C GLN A 285 15.06 12.34 12.81
N LEU A 286 15.26 12.86 11.59
CA LEU A 286 14.21 12.91 10.59
C LEU A 286 13.74 11.51 10.16
N GLU A 287 14.67 10.59 9.96
CA GLU A 287 14.37 9.20 9.62
C GLU A 287 13.52 8.56 10.72
N MET A 288 13.95 8.66 11.98
CA MET A 288 13.24 8.09 13.13
C MET A 288 11.84 8.68 13.29
N LEU A 289 11.67 10.02 13.20
CA LEU A 289 10.37 10.67 13.31
C LEU A 289 9.46 10.29 12.13
N SER A 290 9.96 10.37 10.90
CA SER A 290 9.21 10.06 9.70
C SER A 290 8.77 8.59 9.68
N ARG A 291 9.65 7.65 10.05
CA ARG A 291 9.32 6.21 10.18
C ARG A 291 8.38 5.95 11.35
N GLY A 292 8.58 6.64 12.47
CA GLY A 292 7.68 6.58 13.62
C GLY A 292 6.24 6.89 13.21
N LEU A 293 6.04 7.96 12.46
CA LEU A 293 4.71 8.38 12.01
C LEU A 293 4.17 7.53 10.85
N SER A 294 4.99 7.26 9.83
CA SER A 294 4.53 6.54 8.64
C SER A 294 4.34 5.03 8.86
N PHE A 295 5.01 4.42 9.83
CA PHE A 295 4.92 2.99 10.08
C PHE A 295 4.12 2.68 11.35
N TYR A 296 4.57 3.12 12.54
CA TYR A 296 3.94 2.72 13.80
C TYR A 296 2.56 3.35 14.03
N VAL A 297 2.40 4.65 13.74
CA VAL A 297 1.09 5.31 13.87
C VAL A 297 0.11 4.71 12.84
N CYS A 298 0.59 4.45 11.63
CA CYS A 298 -0.21 3.80 10.59
C CYS A 298 -0.69 2.41 11.00
N ILE A 299 0.19 1.57 11.55
CA ILE A 299 -0.18 0.24 12.07
C ILE A 299 -1.23 0.36 13.18
N PHE A 300 -1.04 1.27 14.13
CA PHE A 300 -1.98 1.44 15.24
C PHE A 300 -3.37 1.87 14.77
N VAL A 301 -3.44 2.86 13.89
CA VAL A 301 -4.71 3.32 13.29
C VAL A 301 -5.37 2.20 12.49
N SER A 302 -4.59 1.49 11.68
CA SER A 302 -5.09 0.40 10.85
C SER A 302 -5.60 -0.76 11.69
N LEU A 303 -4.90 -1.15 12.76
CA LEU A 303 -5.35 -2.16 13.70
C LEU A 303 -6.69 -1.78 14.33
N THR A 304 -6.81 -0.54 14.80
CA THR A 304 -8.05 -0.03 15.40
C THR A 304 -9.21 -0.10 14.42
N ALA A 305 -9.01 0.32 13.16
CA ALA A 305 -10.02 0.26 12.12
C ALA A 305 -10.44 -1.19 11.79
N VAL A 306 -9.48 -2.10 11.71
CA VAL A 306 -9.71 -3.54 11.48
C VAL A 306 -10.53 -4.16 12.61
N LEU A 307 -10.20 -3.86 13.86
CA LEU A 307 -10.94 -4.36 15.03
C LEU A 307 -12.40 -3.85 15.03
N ILE A 308 -12.60 -2.55 14.77
CA ILE A 308 -13.95 -1.97 14.66
C ILE A 308 -14.72 -2.63 13.52
N GLY A 309 -14.10 -2.78 12.35
CA GLY A 309 -14.69 -3.45 11.18
C GLY A 309 -15.11 -4.90 11.49
N TYR A 310 -14.24 -5.66 12.14
CA TYR A 310 -14.51 -7.04 12.53
C TYR A 310 -15.70 -7.16 13.52
N VAL A 311 -15.71 -6.32 14.54
CA VAL A 311 -16.82 -6.28 15.52
C VAL A 311 -18.14 -5.91 14.85
N THR A 312 -18.12 -4.97 13.91
CA THR A 312 -19.33 -4.56 13.17
C THR A 312 -19.89 -5.70 12.32
N ILE A 313 -19.04 -6.43 11.61
CA ILE A 313 -19.44 -7.61 10.82
C ILE A 313 -20.04 -8.69 11.73
N LYS A 314 -19.39 -8.96 12.87
CA LYS A 314 -19.88 -9.97 13.81
C LYS A 314 -21.25 -9.63 14.41
N ARG A 315 -21.47 -8.34 14.74
CA ARG A 315 -22.78 -7.85 15.23
C ARG A 315 -23.88 -8.00 14.18
N LYS A 316 -23.59 -7.60 12.92
CA LYS A 316 -24.54 -7.73 11.82
C LYS A 316 -25.01 -9.19 11.63
N LYS A 317 -24.05 -10.12 11.60
CA LYS A 317 -24.35 -11.55 11.45
C LYS A 317 -25.16 -12.12 12.63
N LYS A 318 -24.94 -11.62 13.85
CA LYS A 318 -25.72 -12.03 15.02
C LYS A 318 -27.19 -11.59 14.90
N LEU A 319 -27.42 -10.34 14.47
CA LEU A 319 -28.78 -9.80 14.26
C LEU A 319 -29.53 -10.52 13.13
N GLU A 320 -28.83 -10.86 12.03
CA GLU A 320 -29.42 -11.66 10.94
C GLU A 320 -29.86 -13.04 11.45
N ASN A 321 -29.00 -13.74 12.19
CA ASN A 321 -29.35 -15.06 12.77
C ASN A 321 -30.45 -15.00 13.83
N GLU A 322 -30.61 -13.91 14.56
CA GLU A 322 -31.70 -13.70 15.52
C GLU A 322 -33.04 -13.47 14.79
N ASN A 323 -33.05 -12.68 13.71
CA ASN A 323 -34.22 -12.44 12.89
C ASN A 323 -34.71 -13.72 12.17
N ASP A 324 -33.78 -14.53 11.64
CA ASP A 324 -34.12 -15.82 10.99
C ASP A 324 -34.68 -16.88 11.98
N ARG A 325 -34.51 -16.68 13.30
CA ARG A 325 -35.08 -17.55 14.33
C ARG A 325 -36.47 -17.11 14.78
N ILE A 326 -36.86 -15.89 14.45
CA ILE A 326 -38.14 -15.28 14.85
C ILE A 326 -39.19 -15.44 13.73
N LEU A 327 -38.75 -15.69 12.51
CA LEU A 327 -39.58 -16.04 11.33
C LEU A 327 -39.69 -17.55 11.21
#